data_7f3bc633eb73009eae8bbf8ac6e221f9
#
_entry.id   7f3bc633eb73009eae8bbf8ac6e221f9
#
_cell.length_a   1.000
_cell.length_b   1.000
_cell.length_c   1.000
_cell.angle_alpha   90.00
_cell.angle_beta   90.00
_cell.angle_gamma   90.00
#
_symmetry.space_group_name_H-M   'P 1'
#
loop_
_entity.id
_entity.type
_entity.pdbx_description
1 polymer ?
#
loop_
_entity_poly.entity_id
_entity_poly.type
_entity_poly.pdbx_seq_one_letter_code
_entity_poly.pdbx_strand_id
1 'polypeptide(L)'
;MSQIRGFYPVILIPDSIRQFCADNPIPILEESASSTKKMPFPPRPPVSNNSRYSLVIQLWIASVAVVMLVNWLFGMSVMAFWSSLTCSSVSVVATFSYLRFVDFQVRDRYKQRLADYQQQLSKYESYQLCRLQLNHKETEQYNSLLQERSKLFNISLRQIIQQPASQSKGGVQQGVSEKQFFIYLCRYFSGFYDFCMGGEFPIPGTSLRYTADFILVHQPTGLAIDIEIDEPYDGRTGKPHHCVDRGKDNQRNQFFLERNWVVIRFSELQVVKYPDSCCKAIARVIFQITGDYRGLVQIQNVADLLPNKQWTVKKAIYMAKTKFRNSYLNN
;
A
#
# COMPACT_ATOMS: atom_id res chain seq x y z
N MET A 1 11.59 -0.04 1.79
CA MET A 1 10.31 0.69 1.55
C MET A 1 9.59 0.89 2.86
N SER A 2 9.33 2.13 3.28
CA SER A 2 8.46 2.39 4.43
C SER A 2 7.01 2.36 3.94
N GLN A 3 6.28 1.31 4.32
CA GLN A 3 4.85 1.21 4.09
C GLN A 3 4.13 2.37 4.78
N ILE A 4 3.32 3.11 4.03
CA ILE A 4 2.43 4.12 4.61
C ILE A 4 1.26 3.37 5.25
N ARG A 5 1.31 3.16 6.56
CA ARG A 5 0.21 2.50 7.28
C ARG A 5 -1.10 3.22 7.01
N GLY A 6 -2.13 2.49 6.62
CA GLY A 6 -3.47 3.00 6.38
C GLY A 6 -3.72 3.56 4.98
N PHE A 7 -2.85 3.30 4.00
CA PHE A 7 -3.04 3.69 2.60
C PHE A 7 -2.72 2.54 1.64
N TYR A 8 -3.40 2.53 0.48
CA TYR A 8 -3.05 1.75 -0.68
C TYR A 8 -2.08 2.54 -1.59
N PRO A 9 -1.21 1.86 -2.36
CA PRO A 9 -1.02 0.42 -2.35
C PRO A 9 -0.38 -0.05 -1.03
N VAL A 10 -0.79 -1.22 -0.55
CA VAL A 10 -0.11 -1.93 0.54
C VAL A 10 0.94 -2.81 -0.10
N ILE A 11 2.20 -2.59 0.23
CA ILE A 11 3.33 -3.37 -0.30
C ILE A 11 4.05 -4.02 0.87
N LEU A 12 4.01 -5.34 0.92
CA LEU A 12 4.64 -6.14 1.96
C LEU A 12 5.73 -6.98 1.34
N ILE A 13 6.95 -6.82 1.85
CA ILE A 13 8.13 -7.55 1.39
C ILE A 13 8.60 -8.43 2.56
N PRO A 14 8.81 -9.73 2.36
CA PRO A 14 9.37 -10.62 3.38
C PRO A 14 10.69 -10.10 3.94
N ASP A 15 10.94 -10.33 5.22
CA ASP A 15 12.18 -9.89 5.86
C ASP A 15 13.41 -10.62 5.27
N SER A 16 13.27 -11.87 4.87
CA SER A 16 14.28 -12.62 4.12
C SER A 16 14.71 -11.95 2.82
N ILE A 17 13.74 -11.44 2.04
CA ILE A 17 14.02 -10.68 0.80
C ILE A 17 14.66 -9.33 1.14
N ARG A 18 14.21 -8.65 2.18
CA ARG A 18 14.81 -7.39 2.62
C ARG A 18 16.26 -7.58 3.03
N GLN A 19 16.52 -8.64 3.82
CA GLN A 19 17.87 -8.99 4.23
C GLN A 19 18.75 -9.33 3.03
N PHE A 20 18.26 -10.17 2.10
CA PHE A 20 18.99 -10.48 0.87
C PHE A 20 19.34 -9.21 0.09
N CYS A 21 18.40 -8.26 -0.05
CA CYS A 21 18.65 -7.00 -0.77
C CYS A 21 19.66 -6.10 -0.04
N ALA A 22 19.72 -6.17 1.29
CA ALA A 22 20.70 -5.44 2.08
C ALA A 22 22.10 -6.03 1.91
N ASP A 23 22.21 -7.36 1.94
CA ASP A 23 23.48 -8.09 1.82
C ASP A 23 24.01 -8.13 0.37
N ASN A 24 23.08 -8.09 -0.60
CA ASN A 24 23.37 -8.13 -2.04
C ASN A 24 22.71 -6.92 -2.74
N PRO A 25 23.24 -5.72 -2.61
CA PRO A 25 22.68 -4.53 -3.24
C PRO A 25 22.66 -4.68 -4.76
N ILE A 26 21.69 -4.02 -5.39
CA ILE A 26 21.63 -3.97 -6.87
C ILE A 26 22.91 -3.32 -7.37
N PRO A 27 23.59 -3.92 -8.37
CA PRO A 27 24.78 -3.34 -8.96
C PRO A 27 24.54 -1.89 -9.39
N ILE A 28 25.47 -1.02 -9.08
CA ILE A 28 25.45 0.35 -9.54
C ILE A 28 26.43 0.41 -10.71
N LEU A 29 25.98 0.92 -11.85
CA LEU A 29 26.92 1.27 -12.92
C LEU A 29 27.87 2.35 -12.39
N GLU A 30 29.15 1.99 -12.17
CA GLU A 30 30.16 2.96 -11.75
C GLU A 30 30.32 4.02 -12.83
N GLU A 31 30.09 5.26 -12.44
CA GLU A 31 30.38 6.41 -13.26
C GLU A 31 31.86 6.67 -13.32
N SER A 32 32.37 7.03 -14.51
CA SER A 32 33.51 7.93 -14.56
C SER A 32 33.16 9.21 -13.77
N ALA A 33 33.64 9.26 -12.58
CA ALA A 33 33.89 10.31 -11.59
C ALA A 33 33.19 11.68 -11.67
N SER A 34 31.89 11.81 -11.96
CA SER A 34 31.24 13.09 -11.67
C SER A 34 29.74 13.02 -11.41
N SER A 35 29.36 12.91 -10.19
CA SER A 35 28.00 13.05 -9.64
C SER A 35 27.20 11.77 -9.41
N THR A 36 27.50 11.09 -8.33
CA THR A 36 26.62 10.08 -7.75
C THR A 36 25.37 10.76 -7.18
N LYS A 37 24.30 10.83 -7.96
CA LYS A 37 22.96 11.19 -7.40
C LYS A 37 22.56 10.10 -6.41
N LYS A 38 22.49 10.45 -5.13
CA LYS A 38 22.01 9.52 -4.08
C LYS A 38 20.51 9.28 -4.26
N MET A 39 20.09 8.03 -4.04
CA MET A 39 18.68 7.69 -4.00
C MET A 39 17.95 8.51 -2.93
N PRO A 40 16.81 9.15 -3.25
CA PRO A 40 16.07 9.94 -2.27
C PRO A 40 15.47 9.08 -1.16
N PHE A 41 15.38 9.62 0.05
CA PHE A 41 14.78 8.92 1.20
C PHE A 41 13.29 9.23 1.32
N PRO A 42 12.44 8.22 1.60
CA PRO A 42 11.01 8.44 1.79
C PRO A 42 10.71 9.29 3.03
N PRO A 43 9.73 10.20 2.97
CA PRO A 43 9.35 11.01 4.12
C PRO A 43 8.71 10.14 5.22
N ARG A 44 8.98 10.47 6.47
CA ARG A 44 8.35 9.77 7.61
C ARG A 44 6.85 10.07 7.67
N PRO A 45 6.00 9.04 7.83
CA PRO A 45 4.56 9.26 7.93
C PRO A 45 4.20 10.04 9.21
N PRO A 46 3.12 10.84 9.18
CA PRO A 46 2.66 11.55 10.37
C PRO A 46 2.16 10.56 11.43
N VAL A 47 2.49 10.86 12.67
CA VAL A 47 2.02 10.08 13.83
C VAL A 47 0.52 10.32 14.02
N SER A 48 -0.24 9.25 14.27
CA SER A 48 -1.68 9.35 14.54
C SER A 48 -1.92 10.04 15.89
N ASN A 49 -2.77 11.07 15.89
CA ASN A 49 -3.13 11.83 17.09
C ASN A 49 -4.38 11.30 17.83
N ASN A 50 -4.78 10.04 17.60
CA ASN A 50 -5.98 9.46 18.21
C ASN A 50 -6.01 9.59 19.75
N SER A 51 -4.85 9.49 20.40
CA SER A 51 -4.74 9.65 21.86
C SER A 51 -5.08 11.08 22.31
N ARG A 52 -4.75 12.11 21.53
CA ARG A 52 -5.07 13.52 21.87
C ARG A 52 -6.55 13.80 21.79
N TYR A 53 -7.26 13.24 20.82
CA TYR A 53 -8.71 13.38 20.72
C TYR A 53 -9.43 12.70 21.88
N SER A 54 -8.98 11.51 22.28
CA SER A 54 -9.51 10.80 23.45
C SER A 54 -9.30 11.62 24.73
N LEU A 55 -8.13 12.21 24.91
CA LEU A 55 -7.81 13.03 26.06
C LEU A 55 -8.71 14.29 26.16
N VAL A 56 -8.95 14.97 25.04
CA VAL A 56 -9.85 16.14 25.00
C VAL A 56 -11.27 15.75 25.41
N ILE A 57 -11.79 14.61 24.94
CA ILE A 57 -13.12 14.11 25.32
C ILE A 57 -13.16 13.77 26.80
N GLN A 58 -12.13 13.10 27.34
CA GLN A 58 -12.06 12.76 28.76
C GLN A 58 -12.02 14.01 29.67
N LEU A 59 -11.23 15.03 29.29
CA LEU A 59 -11.16 16.29 30.01
C LEU A 59 -12.51 17.03 29.99
N TRP A 60 -13.22 16.97 28.88
CA TRP A 60 -14.58 17.56 28.82
C TRP A 60 -15.56 16.85 29.73
N ILE A 61 -15.60 15.51 29.69
CA ILE A 61 -16.47 14.72 30.59
C ILE A 61 -16.16 15.06 32.04
N ALA A 62 -14.87 15.15 32.41
CA ALA A 62 -14.46 15.54 33.75
C ALA A 62 -14.92 16.97 34.12
N SER A 63 -14.81 17.95 33.20
CA SER A 63 -15.25 19.33 33.44
C SER A 63 -16.76 19.42 33.64
N VAL A 64 -17.54 18.69 32.85
CA VAL A 64 -19.02 18.60 33.03
C VAL A 64 -19.38 17.99 34.38
N ALA A 65 -18.68 16.90 34.78
CA ALA A 65 -18.90 16.27 36.09
C ALA A 65 -18.61 17.24 37.26
N VAL A 66 -17.53 18.03 37.14
CA VAL A 66 -17.20 19.07 38.15
C VAL A 66 -18.29 20.14 38.21
N VAL A 67 -18.79 20.67 37.09
CA VAL A 67 -19.87 21.64 37.02
C VAL A 67 -21.14 21.10 37.69
N MET A 68 -21.49 19.83 37.41
CA MET A 68 -22.63 19.15 38.02
C MET A 68 -22.47 19.02 39.56
N LEU A 69 -21.28 18.64 40.03
CA LEU A 69 -20.96 18.49 41.43
C LEU A 69 -21.04 19.85 42.17
N VAL A 70 -20.46 20.90 41.60
CA VAL A 70 -20.52 22.26 42.16
C VAL A 70 -21.95 22.78 42.24
N ASN A 71 -22.76 22.55 41.22
CA ASN A 71 -24.19 22.91 41.24
C ASN A 71 -24.94 22.15 42.34
N TRP A 72 -24.64 20.86 42.52
CA TRP A 72 -25.27 20.06 43.59
C TRP A 72 -24.88 20.53 45.00
N LEU A 73 -23.59 20.90 45.22
CA LEU A 73 -23.10 21.32 46.53
C LEU A 73 -23.47 22.74 46.90
N PHE A 74 -23.51 23.68 45.95
CA PHE A 74 -23.62 25.11 46.23
C PHE A 74 -24.87 25.76 45.67
N GLY A 75 -25.76 25.03 44.99
CA GLY A 75 -27.04 25.55 44.47
C GLY A 75 -26.87 26.74 43.53
N MET A 76 -26.03 26.61 42.50
CA MET A 76 -25.78 27.68 41.53
C MET A 76 -27.08 28.19 40.90
N SER A 77 -27.14 29.49 40.58
CA SER A 77 -28.25 30.01 39.81
C SER A 77 -28.35 29.32 38.43
N VAL A 78 -29.57 29.16 37.94
CA VAL A 78 -29.81 28.51 36.63
C VAL A 78 -28.97 29.14 35.51
N MET A 79 -28.85 30.47 35.54
CA MET A 79 -28.04 31.22 34.55
C MET A 79 -26.54 30.90 34.65
N ALA A 80 -25.99 30.81 35.87
CA ALA A 80 -24.58 30.49 36.10
C ALA A 80 -24.26 29.04 35.69
N PHE A 81 -25.17 28.10 35.97
CA PHE A 81 -25.02 26.71 35.54
C PHE A 81 -24.97 26.59 34.03
N TRP A 82 -25.95 27.15 33.31
CA TRP A 82 -25.97 27.07 31.83
C TRP A 82 -24.82 27.82 31.17
N SER A 83 -24.40 29.00 31.71
CA SER A 83 -23.25 29.72 31.19
C SER A 83 -21.93 28.92 31.35
N SER A 84 -21.73 28.26 32.49
CA SER A 84 -20.55 27.40 32.71
C SER A 84 -20.51 26.20 31.77
N LEU A 85 -21.64 25.53 31.56
CA LEU A 85 -21.77 24.39 30.66
C LEU A 85 -21.54 24.79 29.20
N THR A 86 -22.08 25.93 28.77
CA THR A 86 -21.89 26.45 27.42
C THR A 86 -20.43 26.85 27.15
N CYS A 87 -19.79 27.56 28.10
CA CYS A 87 -18.37 27.90 27.98
C CYS A 87 -17.47 26.66 27.87
N SER A 88 -17.71 25.63 28.69
CA SER A 88 -17.01 24.36 28.64
C SER A 88 -17.17 23.69 27.27
N SER A 89 -18.39 23.62 26.76
CA SER A 89 -18.70 23.00 25.46
C SER A 89 -18.07 23.76 24.28
N VAL A 90 -18.13 25.10 24.30
CA VAL A 90 -17.50 25.95 23.26
C VAL A 90 -15.98 25.75 23.25
N SER A 91 -15.34 25.70 24.43
CA SER A 91 -13.90 25.48 24.55
C SER A 91 -13.46 24.14 23.95
N VAL A 92 -14.24 23.07 24.16
CA VAL A 92 -13.98 21.74 23.59
C VAL A 92 -14.14 21.75 22.10
N VAL A 93 -15.21 22.37 21.57
CA VAL A 93 -15.41 22.47 20.11
C VAL A 93 -14.26 23.25 19.47
N ALA A 94 -13.82 24.34 20.07
CA ALA A 94 -12.68 25.12 19.58
C ALA A 94 -11.39 24.30 19.60
N THR A 95 -11.11 23.60 20.70
CA THR A 95 -9.92 22.74 20.83
C THR A 95 -9.93 21.59 19.80
N PHE A 96 -11.09 20.96 19.62
CA PHE A 96 -11.26 19.88 18.66
C PHE A 96 -11.09 20.36 17.21
N SER A 97 -11.63 21.54 16.90
CA SER A 97 -11.49 22.19 15.60
C SER A 97 -10.02 22.57 15.32
N TYR A 98 -9.34 23.11 16.32
CA TYR A 98 -7.90 23.41 16.24
C TYR A 98 -7.06 22.15 16.01
N LEU A 99 -7.29 21.07 16.77
CA LEU A 99 -6.60 19.80 16.56
C LEU A 99 -6.84 19.22 15.17
N ARG A 100 -8.08 19.29 14.66
CA ARG A 100 -8.40 18.89 13.28
C ARG A 100 -7.68 19.73 12.24
N PHE A 101 -7.58 21.04 12.45
CA PHE A 101 -6.86 21.93 11.57
C PHE A 101 -5.36 21.62 11.56
N VAL A 102 -4.75 21.39 12.73
CA VAL A 102 -3.34 20.97 12.82
C VAL A 102 -3.12 19.63 12.13
N ASP A 103 -3.97 18.63 12.35
CA ASP A 103 -3.88 17.34 11.69
C ASP A 103 -4.04 17.44 10.16
N PHE A 104 -4.90 18.35 9.71
CA PHE A 104 -5.05 18.64 8.29
C PHE A 104 -3.76 19.23 7.71
N GLN A 105 -3.17 20.24 8.36
CA GLN A 105 -1.91 20.84 7.91
C GLN A 105 -0.75 19.84 7.90
N VAL A 106 -0.64 19.00 8.94
CA VAL A 106 0.43 17.98 9.01
C VAL A 106 0.27 16.96 7.88
N ARG A 107 -0.95 16.54 7.60
CA ARG A 107 -1.25 15.63 6.49
C ARG A 107 -0.98 16.26 5.13
N ASP A 108 -1.31 17.53 4.97
CA ASP A 108 -1.10 18.23 3.71
C ASP A 108 0.41 18.43 3.44
N ARG A 109 1.18 18.85 4.44
CA ARG A 109 2.65 18.91 4.35
C ARG A 109 3.28 17.55 4.05
N TYR A 110 2.73 16.48 4.62
CA TYR A 110 3.20 15.13 4.33
C TYR A 110 2.91 14.74 2.88
N LYS A 111 1.71 15.05 2.35
CA LYS A 111 1.37 14.84 0.93
C LYS A 111 2.32 15.57 -0.01
N GLN A 112 2.64 16.84 0.31
CA GLN A 112 3.59 17.63 -0.47
C GLN A 112 4.98 16.99 -0.46
N ARG A 113 5.50 16.62 0.72
CA ARG A 113 6.80 15.93 0.83
C ARG A 113 6.81 14.57 0.11
N LEU A 114 5.69 13.87 0.11
CA LEU A 114 5.55 12.61 -0.60
C LEU A 114 5.58 12.83 -2.11
N ALA A 115 4.89 13.85 -2.60
CA ALA A 115 4.91 14.23 -4.02
C ALA A 115 6.32 14.65 -4.46
N ASP A 116 7.02 15.47 -3.66
CA ASP A 116 8.42 15.85 -3.91
C ASP A 116 9.34 14.62 -3.95
N TYR A 117 9.18 13.71 -2.99
CA TYR A 117 9.92 12.46 -2.96
C TYR A 117 9.67 11.62 -4.22
N GLN A 118 8.41 11.47 -4.62
CA GLN A 118 8.03 10.72 -5.82
C GLN A 118 8.63 11.37 -7.08
N GLN A 119 8.61 12.69 -7.16
CA GLN A 119 9.24 13.40 -8.28
C GLN A 119 10.76 13.20 -8.30
N GLN A 120 11.43 13.27 -7.14
CA GLN A 120 12.87 13.01 -7.05
C GLN A 120 13.20 11.57 -7.41
N LEU A 121 12.40 10.62 -6.95
CA LEU A 121 12.56 9.20 -7.26
C LEU A 121 12.37 8.94 -8.75
N SER A 122 11.35 9.53 -9.37
CA SER A 122 11.12 9.42 -10.81
C SER A 122 12.28 10.01 -11.63
N LYS A 123 12.84 11.17 -11.21
CA LYS A 123 14.02 11.75 -11.84
C LYS A 123 15.26 10.88 -11.67
N TYR A 124 15.44 10.27 -10.51
CA TYR A 124 16.52 9.32 -10.27
C TYR A 124 16.40 8.07 -11.14
N GLU A 125 15.20 7.48 -11.21
CA GLU A 125 14.91 6.32 -12.06
C GLU A 125 15.12 6.63 -13.55
N SER A 126 14.60 7.78 -14.02
CA SER A 126 14.78 8.20 -15.43
C SER A 126 16.25 8.42 -15.77
N TYR A 127 17.03 8.97 -14.84
CA TYR A 127 18.48 9.14 -15.01
C TYR A 127 19.18 7.79 -15.12
N GLN A 128 18.86 6.82 -14.24
CA GLN A 128 19.42 5.47 -14.28
C GLN A 128 19.05 4.75 -15.59
N LEU A 129 17.79 4.88 -16.03
CA LEU A 129 17.32 4.26 -17.28
C LEU A 129 18.00 4.85 -18.51
N CYS A 130 18.11 6.18 -18.59
CA CYS A 130 18.79 6.86 -19.70
C CYS A 130 20.26 6.43 -19.79
N ARG A 131 20.92 6.26 -18.65
CA ARG A 131 22.31 5.83 -18.56
C ARG A 131 22.50 4.38 -19.04
N LEU A 132 21.59 3.48 -18.66
CA LEU A 132 21.60 2.09 -19.13
C LEU A 132 21.44 1.98 -20.66
N GLN A 133 20.77 2.94 -21.29
CA GLN A 133 20.56 2.96 -22.73
C GLN A 133 21.78 3.51 -23.53
N LEU A 134 22.63 4.32 -22.90
CA LEU A 134 23.69 5.06 -23.59
C LEU A 134 25.00 4.28 -23.76
N ASN A 135 25.26 3.21 -23.02
CA ASN A 135 26.56 2.54 -23.01
C ASN A 135 26.45 1.01 -23.10
N HIS A 136 26.57 0.45 -24.31
CA HIS A 136 26.36 -0.98 -24.58
C HIS A 136 27.28 -1.90 -23.75
N LYS A 137 28.56 -1.54 -23.59
CA LYS A 137 29.53 -2.34 -22.83
C LYS A 137 29.25 -2.36 -21.33
N GLU A 138 28.88 -1.22 -20.75
CA GLU A 138 28.48 -1.12 -19.34
C GLU A 138 27.17 -1.86 -19.10
N THR A 139 26.27 -1.85 -20.08
CA THR A 139 25.01 -2.59 -20.03
C THR A 139 25.23 -4.10 -19.99
N GLU A 140 26.17 -4.63 -20.78
CA GLU A 140 26.52 -6.04 -20.74
C GLU A 140 27.12 -6.46 -19.41
N GLN A 141 28.04 -5.67 -18.86
CA GLN A 141 28.62 -5.91 -17.55
C GLN A 141 27.56 -5.84 -16.44
N TYR A 142 26.68 -4.85 -16.47
CA TYR A 142 25.56 -4.73 -15.54
C TYR A 142 24.63 -5.94 -15.60
N ASN A 143 24.25 -6.38 -16.79
CA ASN A 143 23.41 -7.56 -16.99
C ASN A 143 24.06 -8.85 -16.47
N SER A 144 25.39 -9.00 -16.64
CA SER A 144 26.14 -10.12 -16.08
C SER A 144 26.07 -10.15 -14.56
N LEU A 145 26.30 -9.00 -13.91
CA LEU A 145 26.19 -8.88 -12.44
C LEU A 145 24.77 -9.12 -11.95
N LEU A 146 23.74 -8.64 -12.66
CA LEU A 146 22.35 -8.94 -12.34
C LEU A 146 22.04 -10.43 -12.49
N GLN A 147 22.61 -11.10 -13.49
CA GLN A 147 22.41 -12.53 -13.66
C GLN A 147 23.01 -13.33 -12.50
N GLU A 148 24.21 -12.98 -12.06
CA GLU A 148 24.85 -13.61 -10.88
C GLU A 148 24.01 -13.38 -9.63
N ARG A 149 23.58 -12.13 -9.39
CA ARG A 149 22.69 -11.78 -8.27
C ARG A 149 21.36 -12.55 -8.33
N SER A 150 20.79 -12.73 -9.52
CA SER A 150 19.56 -13.51 -9.73
C SER A 150 19.76 -14.99 -9.39
N LYS A 151 20.90 -15.56 -9.71
CA LYS A 151 21.26 -16.94 -9.32
C LYS A 151 21.36 -17.05 -7.80
N LEU A 152 22.04 -16.11 -7.13
CA LEU A 152 22.16 -16.08 -5.67
C LEU A 152 20.78 -15.93 -5.01
N PHE A 153 19.93 -15.04 -5.53
CA PHE A 153 18.55 -14.87 -5.04
C PHE A 153 17.78 -16.19 -5.12
N ASN A 154 17.83 -16.85 -6.26
CA ASN A 154 17.15 -18.11 -6.50
C ASN A 154 17.65 -19.21 -5.53
N ILE A 155 18.97 -19.36 -5.36
CA ILE A 155 19.54 -20.34 -4.44
C ILE A 155 19.13 -20.06 -2.99
N SER A 156 19.21 -18.80 -2.55
CA SER A 156 18.95 -18.42 -1.17
C SER A 156 17.48 -18.49 -0.77
N LEU A 157 16.56 -18.26 -1.72
CA LEU A 157 15.12 -18.08 -1.42
C LEU A 157 14.20 -19.13 -2.08
N ARG A 158 14.76 -20.02 -2.92
CA ARG A 158 14.00 -20.99 -3.73
C ARG A 158 13.20 -22.02 -2.93
N GLN A 159 13.57 -22.31 -1.68
CA GLN A 159 13.06 -23.45 -0.94
C GLN A 159 11.60 -23.32 -0.47
N ILE A 160 10.95 -22.16 -0.69
CA ILE A 160 9.65 -21.87 -0.04
C ILE A 160 8.57 -21.42 -1.01
N ILE A 161 8.85 -21.26 -2.31
CA ILE A 161 7.81 -20.91 -3.29
C ILE A 161 6.96 -22.15 -3.56
N GLN A 162 5.88 -22.32 -2.81
CA GLN A 162 4.88 -23.33 -3.13
C GLN A 162 4.12 -22.88 -4.38
N GLN A 163 4.10 -23.72 -5.40
CA GLN A 163 3.22 -23.53 -6.54
C GLN A 163 1.75 -23.59 -6.07
N PRO A 164 0.83 -22.79 -6.63
CA PRO A 164 -0.58 -22.93 -6.31
C PRO A 164 -1.05 -24.34 -6.61
N ALA A 165 -1.85 -24.92 -5.72
CA ALA A 165 -2.36 -26.30 -5.84
C ALA A 165 -3.24 -26.50 -7.06
N SER A 166 -3.89 -25.45 -7.54
CA SER A 166 -4.61 -25.40 -8.81
C SER A 166 -4.61 -23.98 -9.38
N GLN A 167 -4.40 -23.86 -10.66
CA GLN A 167 -4.82 -22.66 -11.39
C GLN A 167 -6.32 -22.78 -11.54
N SER A 168 -7.09 -21.80 -11.06
CA SER A 168 -8.54 -21.87 -11.14
C SER A 168 -8.98 -21.79 -12.60
N LYS A 169 -9.19 -22.95 -13.21
CA LYS A 169 -9.94 -23.04 -14.46
C LYS A 169 -11.42 -22.81 -14.14
N GLY A 170 -11.82 -21.55 -13.95
CA GLY A 170 -13.22 -21.18 -14.10
C GLY A 170 -14.16 -21.32 -12.88
N GLY A 171 -13.67 -21.40 -11.65
CA GLY A 171 -14.54 -21.55 -10.46
C GLY A 171 -14.64 -20.36 -9.51
N VAL A 172 -13.67 -19.46 -9.52
CA VAL A 172 -13.71 -18.25 -8.66
C VAL A 172 -14.47 -17.15 -9.39
N GLN A 173 -15.48 -16.58 -8.75
CA GLN A 173 -16.24 -15.45 -9.27
C GLN A 173 -15.33 -14.24 -9.40
N GLN A 174 -14.87 -13.97 -10.61
CA GLN A 174 -13.98 -12.85 -10.90
C GLN A 174 -14.78 -11.54 -10.93
N GLY A 175 -14.26 -10.51 -10.25
CA GLY A 175 -14.76 -9.15 -10.32
C GLY A 175 -14.56 -8.53 -11.72
N VAL A 176 -15.37 -7.53 -12.06
CA VAL A 176 -15.23 -6.81 -13.34
C VAL A 176 -13.88 -6.10 -13.41
N SER A 177 -13.43 -5.51 -12.32
CA SER A 177 -12.16 -4.81 -12.18
C SER A 177 -10.95 -5.71 -12.40
N GLU A 178 -11.00 -6.97 -11.95
CA GLU A 178 -9.92 -7.94 -12.14
C GLU A 178 -9.70 -8.25 -13.62
N LYS A 179 -10.79 -8.53 -14.38
CA LYS A 179 -10.69 -8.81 -15.82
C LYS A 179 -10.07 -7.66 -16.61
N GLN A 180 -10.46 -6.44 -16.28
CA GLN A 180 -9.90 -5.26 -16.92
C GLN A 180 -8.43 -5.06 -16.56
N PHE A 181 -8.07 -5.22 -15.30
CA PHE A 181 -6.70 -5.04 -14.84
C PHE A 181 -5.75 -6.10 -15.42
N PHE A 182 -6.23 -7.32 -15.62
CA PHE A 182 -5.46 -8.38 -16.26
C PHE A 182 -4.91 -7.97 -17.64
N ILE A 183 -5.69 -7.22 -18.43
CA ILE A 183 -5.25 -6.70 -19.73
C ILE A 183 -4.02 -5.79 -19.59
N TYR A 184 -3.98 -4.96 -18.54
CA TYR A 184 -2.84 -4.08 -18.28
C TYR A 184 -1.63 -4.87 -17.78
N LEU A 185 -1.83 -5.88 -16.93
CA LEU A 185 -0.75 -6.79 -16.53
C LEU A 185 -0.16 -7.50 -17.74
N CYS A 186 -1.00 -8.03 -18.65
CA CYS A 186 -0.55 -8.63 -19.90
C CYS A 186 0.26 -7.65 -20.74
N ARG A 187 -0.21 -6.41 -20.88
CA ARG A 187 0.45 -5.38 -21.70
C ARG A 187 1.89 -5.11 -21.26
N TYR A 188 2.13 -5.03 -19.95
CA TYR A 188 3.41 -4.58 -19.42
C TYR A 188 4.34 -5.68 -18.96
N PHE A 189 3.82 -6.87 -18.70
CA PHE A 189 4.61 -7.95 -18.10
C PHE A 189 4.68 -9.22 -18.94
N SER A 190 3.89 -9.35 -20.04
CA SER A 190 4.02 -10.53 -20.91
C SER A 190 5.40 -10.61 -21.57
N GLY A 191 5.95 -11.83 -21.60
CA GLY A 191 7.26 -12.13 -22.18
C GLY A 191 8.44 -12.09 -21.21
N PHE A 192 8.26 -11.54 -19.99
CA PHE A 192 9.32 -11.47 -18.97
C PHE A 192 8.92 -12.10 -17.64
N TYR A 193 7.62 -12.32 -17.45
CA TYR A 193 7.06 -12.84 -16.22
C TYR A 193 6.04 -13.92 -16.53
N ASP A 194 6.02 -14.96 -15.69
CA ASP A 194 4.89 -15.89 -15.66
C ASP A 194 3.82 -15.27 -14.76
N PHE A 195 2.61 -15.19 -15.28
CA PHE A 195 1.51 -14.70 -14.48
C PHE A 195 0.23 -15.47 -14.75
N CYS A 196 -0.59 -15.60 -13.73
CA CYS A 196 -1.91 -16.20 -13.83
C CYS A 196 -2.93 -15.39 -13.02
N MET A 197 -4.16 -15.48 -13.47
CA MET A 197 -5.32 -14.97 -12.77
C MET A 197 -5.88 -16.10 -11.89
N GLY A 198 -6.00 -15.82 -10.60
CA GLY A 198 -6.47 -16.78 -9.64
C GLY A 198 -5.46 -17.89 -9.30
N GLY A 199 -5.29 -18.17 -8.04
CA GLY A 199 -4.50 -19.29 -7.56
C GLY A 199 -4.99 -19.71 -6.19
N GLU A 200 -5.10 -21.00 -5.95
CA GLU A 200 -5.57 -21.54 -4.68
C GLU A 200 -4.42 -22.15 -3.89
N PHE A 201 -4.30 -21.76 -2.63
CA PHE A 201 -3.25 -22.19 -1.71
C PHE A 201 -3.90 -22.87 -0.50
N PRO A 202 -3.67 -24.17 -0.25
CA PRO A 202 -4.23 -24.83 0.90
C PRO A 202 -3.66 -24.25 2.20
N ILE A 203 -4.53 -24.01 3.16
CA ILE A 203 -4.14 -23.57 4.50
C ILE A 203 -3.80 -24.82 5.32
N PRO A 204 -2.56 -24.99 5.81
CA PRO A 204 -2.15 -26.18 6.55
C PRO A 204 -3.06 -26.46 7.74
N GLY A 205 -3.45 -27.74 7.90
CA GLY A 205 -4.31 -28.18 9.01
C GLY A 205 -5.79 -27.84 8.85
N THR A 206 -6.23 -27.32 7.70
CA THR A 206 -7.63 -26.98 7.43
C THR A 206 -8.08 -27.47 6.06
N SER A 207 -9.40 -27.51 5.83
CA SER A 207 -9.98 -27.70 4.48
C SER A 207 -10.09 -26.39 3.68
N LEU A 208 -9.67 -25.26 4.26
CA LEU A 208 -9.79 -23.94 3.66
C LEU A 208 -8.60 -23.64 2.75
N ARG A 209 -8.79 -22.67 1.84
CA ARG A 209 -7.76 -22.20 0.92
C ARG A 209 -7.72 -20.68 0.91
N TYR A 210 -6.54 -20.11 0.73
CA TYR A 210 -6.39 -18.74 0.30
C TYR A 210 -6.45 -18.70 -1.23
N THR A 211 -7.04 -17.64 -1.75
CA THR A 211 -7.03 -17.34 -3.18
C THR A 211 -6.24 -16.08 -3.42
N ALA A 212 -5.45 -16.04 -4.48
CA ALA A 212 -4.80 -14.83 -4.98
C ALA A 212 -5.58 -14.32 -6.20
N ASP A 213 -5.80 -13.01 -6.31
CA ASP A 213 -6.45 -12.45 -7.51
C ASP A 213 -5.51 -12.58 -8.71
N PHE A 214 -4.23 -12.25 -8.53
CA PHE A 214 -3.20 -12.47 -9.53
C PHE A 214 -1.90 -12.95 -8.89
N ILE A 215 -1.22 -13.81 -9.60
CA ILE A 215 0.13 -14.25 -9.29
C ILE A 215 1.05 -13.80 -10.40
N LEU A 216 2.17 -13.17 -10.04
CA LEU A 216 3.22 -12.79 -10.95
C LEU A 216 4.54 -13.37 -10.46
N VAL A 217 5.25 -14.08 -11.36
CA VAL A 217 6.55 -14.69 -11.04
C VAL A 217 7.60 -14.13 -11.99
N HIS A 218 8.64 -13.52 -11.42
CA HIS A 218 9.80 -13.05 -12.16
C HIS A 218 10.70 -14.22 -12.53
N GLN A 219 10.70 -14.63 -13.80
CA GLN A 219 11.40 -15.85 -14.28
C GLN A 219 12.87 -15.94 -13.85
N PRO A 220 13.71 -14.89 -13.97
CA PRO A 220 15.14 -15.03 -13.66
C PRO A 220 15.44 -15.29 -12.18
N THR A 221 14.63 -14.76 -11.25
CA THR A 221 14.86 -14.89 -9.80
C THR A 221 13.90 -15.85 -9.12
N GLY A 222 12.78 -16.21 -9.75
CA GLY A 222 11.70 -16.94 -9.11
C GLY A 222 10.93 -16.09 -8.08
N LEU A 223 11.16 -14.77 -8.01
CA LEU A 223 10.39 -13.87 -7.13
C LEU A 223 8.90 -13.98 -7.43
N ALA A 224 8.13 -14.41 -6.45
CA ALA A 224 6.68 -14.52 -6.57
C ALA A 224 5.99 -13.33 -5.87
N ILE A 225 4.97 -12.79 -6.54
CA ILE A 225 4.19 -11.65 -6.08
C ILE A 225 2.72 -12.03 -6.10
N ASP A 226 2.08 -11.89 -4.94
CA ASP A 226 0.64 -11.95 -4.76
C ASP A 226 0.08 -10.53 -4.94
N ILE A 227 -0.78 -10.34 -5.94
CA ILE A 227 -1.40 -9.05 -6.25
C ILE A 227 -2.88 -9.17 -5.97
N GLU A 228 -3.38 -8.29 -5.08
CA GLU A 228 -4.75 -8.28 -4.60
C GLU A 228 -5.47 -6.98 -4.97
N ILE A 229 -6.76 -7.09 -5.27
CA ILE A 229 -7.66 -5.96 -5.48
C ILE A 229 -8.69 -5.91 -4.36
N ASP A 230 -8.55 -4.91 -3.49
CA ASP A 230 -9.41 -4.75 -2.33
C ASP A 230 -10.65 -3.90 -2.66
N GLU A 231 -11.84 -4.50 -2.51
CA GLU A 231 -13.10 -3.79 -2.54
C GLU A 231 -13.54 -3.37 -1.12
N PRO A 232 -14.20 -2.20 -0.97
CA PRO A 232 -14.67 -1.76 0.34
C PRO A 232 -15.84 -2.59 0.88
N TYR A 233 -16.62 -3.22 0.01
CA TYR A 233 -17.75 -4.06 0.37
C TYR A 233 -18.08 -5.02 -0.76
N ASP A 234 -18.62 -6.18 -0.41
CA ASP A 234 -19.13 -7.17 -1.34
C ASP A 234 -20.28 -6.58 -2.17
N GLY A 235 -20.16 -6.64 -3.49
CA GLY A 235 -21.09 -5.99 -4.42
C GLY A 235 -22.52 -6.55 -4.36
N ARG A 236 -22.69 -7.81 -3.94
CA ARG A 236 -23.98 -8.51 -3.85
C ARG A 236 -24.65 -8.31 -2.50
N THR A 237 -23.89 -8.45 -1.42
CA THR A 237 -24.44 -8.44 -0.05
C THR A 237 -24.31 -7.09 0.64
N GLY A 238 -23.45 -6.18 0.14
CA GLY A 238 -23.13 -4.91 0.79
C GLY A 238 -22.31 -5.06 2.07
N LYS A 239 -21.86 -6.27 2.41
CA LYS A 239 -21.07 -6.52 3.62
C LYS A 239 -19.68 -5.90 3.51
N PRO A 240 -19.17 -5.23 4.57
CA PRO A 240 -17.83 -4.67 4.61
C PRO A 240 -16.76 -5.71 4.31
N HIS A 241 -15.81 -5.36 3.42
CA HIS A 241 -14.71 -6.20 2.97
C HIS A 241 -13.37 -5.47 3.14
N HIS A 242 -12.26 -6.20 3.28
CA HIS A 242 -10.90 -5.69 3.39
C HIS A 242 -10.73 -4.48 4.34
N CYS A 243 -11.35 -4.57 5.53
CA CYS A 243 -11.32 -3.48 6.51
C CYS A 243 -10.11 -3.60 7.44
N VAL A 244 -9.35 -2.51 7.60
CA VAL A 244 -8.11 -2.46 8.40
C VAL A 244 -8.31 -2.79 9.89
N ASP A 245 -9.53 -2.65 10.40
CA ASP A 245 -9.91 -2.92 11.79
C ASP A 245 -10.43 -4.36 12.03
N ARG A 246 -10.43 -5.24 11.01
CA ARG A 246 -10.87 -6.65 11.14
C ARG A 246 -9.74 -7.67 11.24
N GLY A 247 -8.53 -7.34 10.85
CA GLY A 247 -7.35 -8.22 10.96
C GLY A 247 -7.34 -9.47 10.07
N LYS A 248 -8.39 -9.77 9.32
CA LYS A 248 -8.46 -10.96 8.45
C LYS A 248 -7.37 -11.01 7.41
N ASP A 249 -7.11 -9.87 6.77
CA ASP A 249 -6.10 -9.76 5.73
C ASP A 249 -4.68 -9.95 6.28
N ASN A 250 -4.45 -9.67 7.58
CA ASN A 250 -3.15 -9.86 8.20
C ASN A 250 -2.71 -11.33 8.22
N GLN A 251 -3.62 -12.27 8.52
CA GLN A 251 -3.32 -13.71 8.54
C GLN A 251 -2.97 -14.21 7.13
N ARG A 252 -3.74 -13.77 6.13
CA ARG A 252 -3.47 -14.08 4.74
C ARG A 252 -2.14 -13.50 4.28
N ASN A 253 -1.90 -12.23 4.54
CA ASN A 253 -0.64 -11.59 4.20
C ASN A 253 0.55 -12.32 4.85
N GLN A 254 0.43 -12.69 6.12
CA GLN A 254 1.48 -13.44 6.85
C GLN A 254 1.74 -14.80 6.19
N PHE A 255 0.70 -15.51 5.75
CA PHE A 255 0.84 -16.79 5.04
C PHE A 255 1.73 -16.67 3.80
N PHE A 256 1.58 -15.62 2.99
CA PHE A 256 2.40 -15.39 1.80
C PHE A 256 3.80 -14.90 2.15
N LEU A 257 3.94 -14.01 3.13
CA LEU A 257 5.23 -13.50 3.59
C LEU A 257 6.15 -14.62 4.13
N GLU A 258 5.60 -15.55 4.90
CA GLU A 258 6.33 -16.73 5.41
C GLU A 258 6.81 -17.67 4.30
N ARG A 259 6.25 -17.56 3.10
CA ARG A 259 6.64 -18.30 1.90
C ARG A 259 7.50 -17.50 0.93
N ASN A 260 8.07 -16.41 1.41
CA ASN A 260 8.88 -15.48 0.64
C ASN A 260 8.15 -14.85 -0.57
N TRP A 261 6.84 -14.71 -0.49
CA TRP A 261 6.06 -14.00 -1.48
C TRP A 261 5.94 -12.51 -1.11
N VAL A 262 6.14 -11.66 -2.08
CA VAL A 262 5.76 -10.24 -1.95
C VAL A 262 4.25 -10.12 -2.09
N VAL A 263 3.62 -9.31 -1.24
CA VAL A 263 2.18 -9.02 -1.33
C VAL A 263 2.00 -7.57 -1.73
N ILE A 264 1.23 -7.34 -2.80
CA ILE A 264 0.86 -6.00 -3.26
C ILE A 264 -0.67 -5.93 -3.31
N ARG A 265 -1.24 -4.99 -2.53
CA ARG A 265 -2.68 -4.81 -2.48
C ARG A 265 -3.03 -3.41 -2.99
N PHE A 266 -3.92 -3.34 -3.94
CA PHE A 266 -4.50 -2.11 -4.46
C PHE A 266 -5.96 -1.97 -4.03
N SER A 267 -6.44 -0.74 -3.88
CA SER A 267 -7.89 -0.55 -3.84
C SER A 267 -8.49 -0.72 -5.24
N GLU A 268 -9.70 -1.27 -5.33
CA GLU A 268 -10.42 -1.40 -6.59
C GLU A 268 -10.52 -0.06 -7.35
N LEU A 269 -10.72 1.04 -6.62
CA LEU A 269 -10.70 2.40 -7.17
C LEU A 269 -9.40 2.73 -7.91
N GLN A 270 -8.23 2.34 -7.34
CA GLN A 270 -6.93 2.58 -7.99
C GLN A 270 -6.79 1.77 -9.27
N VAL A 271 -7.18 0.49 -9.23
CA VAL A 271 -7.09 -0.42 -10.38
C VAL A 271 -7.99 0.02 -11.52
N VAL A 272 -9.20 0.50 -11.22
CA VAL A 272 -10.15 0.95 -12.25
C VAL A 272 -9.74 2.30 -12.85
N LYS A 273 -9.31 3.25 -12.03
CA LYS A 273 -9.01 4.63 -12.52
C LYS A 273 -7.58 4.82 -12.98
N TYR A 274 -6.63 4.08 -12.43
CA TYR A 274 -5.19 4.29 -12.65
C TYR A 274 -4.44 2.96 -12.88
N PRO A 275 -4.92 2.09 -13.79
CA PRO A 275 -4.34 0.75 -13.98
C PRO A 275 -2.87 0.80 -14.41
N ASP A 276 -2.50 1.73 -15.29
CA ASP A 276 -1.10 1.90 -15.72
C ASP A 276 -0.20 2.29 -14.54
N SER A 277 -0.68 3.18 -13.65
CA SER A 277 0.05 3.59 -12.44
C SER A 277 0.19 2.44 -11.44
N CYS A 278 -0.80 1.54 -11.34
CA CYS A 278 -0.71 0.31 -10.56
C CYS A 278 0.38 -0.61 -11.14
N CYS A 279 0.42 -0.80 -12.45
CA CYS A 279 1.47 -1.55 -13.12
C CYS A 279 2.87 -0.93 -12.89
N LYS A 280 2.98 0.42 -12.90
CA LYS A 280 4.22 1.12 -12.56
C LYS A 280 4.66 0.83 -11.12
N ALA A 281 3.73 0.79 -10.17
CA ALA A 281 4.05 0.43 -8.79
C ALA A 281 4.58 -1.00 -8.68
N ILE A 282 3.99 -1.97 -9.41
CA ILE A 282 4.48 -3.35 -9.47
C ILE A 282 5.88 -3.40 -10.08
N ALA A 283 6.10 -2.77 -11.24
CA ALA A 283 7.39 -2.75 -11.92
C ALA A 283 8.48 -2.13 -11.03
N ARG A 284 8.14 -1.10 -10.25
CA ARG A 284 9.06 -0.47 -9.29
C ARG A 284 9.46 -1.42 -8.16
N VAL A 285 8.52 -2.19 -7.61
CA VAL A 285 8.81 -3.21 -6.59
C VAL A 285 9.75 -4.27 -7.15
N ILE A 286 9.49 -4.76 -8.36
CA ILE A 286 10.35 -5.73 -9.02
C ILE A 286 11.76 -5.16 -9.22
N PHE A 287 11.88 -3.97 -9.78
CA PHE A 287 13.18 -3.30 -9.96
C PHE A 287 13.95 -3.17 -8.64
N GLN A 288 13.28 -2.73 -7.57
CA GLN A 288 13.93 -2.54 -6.26
C GLN A 288 14.41 -3.84 -5.62
N ILE A 289 13.78 -4.96 -5.93
CA ILE A 289 14.16 -6.27 -5.40
C ILE A 289 15.17 -6.97 -6.32
N THR A 290 14.92 -6.95 -7.62
CA THR A 290 15.67 -7.77 -8.58
C THR A 290 16.71 -6.98 -9.37
N GLY A 291 16.54 -5.66 -9.52
CA GLY A 291 17.29 -4.83 -10.44
C GLY A 291 16.77 -4.89 -11.89
N ASP A 292 15.71 -5.66 -12.17
CA ASP A 292 15.13 -5.74 -13.51
C ASP A 292 14.35 -4.45 -13.83
N TYR A 293 14.87 -3.69 -14.77
CA TYR A 293 14.33 -2.40 -15.20
C TYR A 293 13.38 -2.49 -16.40
N ARG A 294 13.25 -3.67 -17.05
CA ARG A 294 12.50 -3.82 -18.30
C ARG A 294 11.04 -3.37 -18.20
N GLY A 295 10.37 -3.72 -17.12
CA GLY A 295 9.01 -3.26 -16.86
C GLY A 295 8.92 -1.73 -16.65
N LEU A 296 9.89 -1.14 -15.96
CA LEU A 296 9.92 0.31 -15.72
C LEU A 296 10.17 1.12 -16.98
N VAL A 297 11.01 0.65 -17.90
CA VAL A 297 11.27 1.32 -19.19
C VAL A 297 9.98 1.51 -19.97
N GLN A 298 9.14 0.48 -20.02
CA GLN A 298 7.88 0.53 -20.78
C GLN A 298 6.88 1.53 -20.18
N ILE A 299 6.97 1.81 -18.87
CA ILE A 299 6.00 2.61 -18.10
C ILE A 299 6.62 3.92 -17.59
N GLN A 300 7.81 4.31 -18.02
CA GLN A 300 8.54 5.47 -17.47
C GLN A 300 7.73 6.76 -17.50
N ASN A 301 6.93 6.98 -18.55
CA ASN A 301 6.12 8.19 -18.76
C ASN A 301 4.75 8.14 -18.04
N VAL A 302 4.39 7.02 -17.43
CA VAL A 302 3.15 6.90 -16.65
C VAL A 302 3.30 7.64 -15.33
N ALA A 303 2.26 8.36 -14.92
CA ALA A 303 2.23 9.03 -13.62
C ALA A 303 2.35 8.03 -12.46
N ASP A 304 2.91 8.47 -11.34
CA ASP A 304 2.99 7.65 -10.13
C ASP A 304 1.62 7.45 -9.50
N LEU A 305 1.40 6.27 -8.93
CA LEU A 305 0.14 5.94 -8.28
C LEU A 305 -0.06 6.77 -7.01
N LEU A 306 -1.16 7.51 -6.96
CA LEU A 306 -1.50 8.28 -5.77
C LEU A 306 -2.00 7.37 -4.65
N PRO A 307 -1.60 7.63 -3.39
CA PRO A 307 -2.06 6.86 -2.25
C PRO A 307 -3.58 7.02 -2.06
N ASN A 308 -4.27 5.90 -1.86
CA ASN A 308 -5.68 5.88 -1.49
C ASN A 308 -5.81 5.41 -0.04
N LYS A 309 -6.67 6.07 0.74
CA LYS A 309 -6.84 5.73 2.17
C LYS A 309 -7.57 4.40 2.31
N GLN A 310 -7.01 3.49 3.12
CA GLN A 310 -7.71 2.28 3.53
C GLN A 310 -8.94 2.63 4.37
N TRP A 311 -9.92 1.75 4.40
CA TRP A 311 -11.21 1.95 5.08
C TRP A 311 -11.35 1.06 6.30
N THR A 312 -12.09 1.57 7.28
CA THR A 312 -12.59 0.82 8.44
C THR A 312 -13.96 0.21 8.11
N VAL A 313 -14.44 -0.72 8.95
CA VAL A 313 -15.79 -1.28 8.84
C VAL A 313 -16.86 -0.17 8.76
N LYS A 314 -16.77 0.83 9.62
CA LYS A 314 -17.71 1.97 9.63
C LYS A 314 -17.71 2.71 8.28
N LYS A 315 -16.52 2.95 7.70
CA LYS A 315 -16.40 3.63 6.40
C LYS A 315 -16.92 2.75 5.27
N ALA A 316 -16.63 1.45 5.29
CA ALA A 316 -17.12 0.50 4.29
C ALA A 316 -18.66 0.39 4.29
N ILE A 317 -19.30 0.36 5.47
CA ILE A 317 -20.78 0.41 5.59
C ILE A 317 -21.34 1.70 4.95
N TYR A 318 -20.71 2.85 5.21
CA TYR A 318 -21.12 4.11 4.58
C TYR A 318 -20.97 4.05 3.06
N MET A 319 -19.84 3.53 2.57
CA MET A 319 -19.58 3.37 1.13
C MET A 319 -20.60 2.43 0.46
N ALA A 320 -21.00 1.35 1.14
CA ALA A 320 -22.05 0.45 0.65
C ALA A 320 -23.41 1.17 0.55
N LYS A 321 -23.82 1.89 1.58
CA LYS A 321 -25.08 2.66 1.61
C LYS A 321 -25.14 3.72 0.50
N THR A 322 -24.02 4.36 0.19
CA THR A 322 -23.92 5.40 -0.86
C THR A 322 -23.61 4.82 -2.24
N LYS A 323 -23.58 3.49 -2.39
CA LYS A 323 -23.22 2.79 -3.64
C LYS A 323 -21.92 3.33 -4.26
N PHE A 324 -20.91 3.57 -3.41
CA PHE A 324 -19.65 4.22 -3.80
C PHE A 324 -18.96 3.55 -4.99
N ARG A 325 -19.00 2.20 -5.11
CA ARG A 325 -18.40 1.48 -6.23
C ARG A 325 -19.01 1.88 -7.58
N ASN A 326 -20.30 2.23 -7.63
CA ASN A 326 -20.95 2.67 -8.89
C ASN A 326 -20.35 3.98 -9.42
N SER A 327 -19.71 4.79 -8.57
CA SER A 327 -19.08 6.06 -9.00
C SER A 327 -17.82 5.85 -9.86
N TYR A 328 -17.27 4.64 -9.94
CA TYR A 328 -16.08 4.35 -10.73
C TYR A 328 -16.16 3.07 -11.57
N LEU A 329 -17.12 2.18 -11.33
CA LEU A 329 -17.30 0.95 -12.12
C LEU A 329 -18.18 1.18 -13.38
N ASN A 330 -19.05 2.20 -13.37
CA ASN A 330 -20.01 2.48 -14.42
C ASN A 330 -19.56 3.59 -15.39
N ASN A 331 -18.29 3.94 -15.40
CA ASN A 331 -17.71 4.94 -16.31
C ASN A 331 -16.95 4.28 -17.45
#